data_5b9ac0cc2376a6e09860a5495511221c
#
_entry.id   5b9ac0cc2376a6e09860a5495511221c
#
_cell.length_a   1.000
_cell.length_b   1.000
_cell.length_c   1.000
_cell.angle_alpha   90.00
_cell.angle_beta   90.00
_cell.angle_gamma   90.00
#
_symmetry.space_group_name_H-M   'P 1'
#
loop_
_entity.id
_entity.type
_entity.pdbx_description
1 polymer ?
#
loop_
_entity_poly.entity_id
_entity_poly.type
_entity_poly.pdbx_seq_one_letter_code
_entity_poly.pdbx_strand_id
1 'polypeptide(L)'
;MTVAEDKFSAKFEEIAANIKHRGAYYQEDASEKGMALIEVKFKDTKLYWLADVKEDRIFSARFFAYGGKVSLVVGETLCSMVEGLTVDEACSLLKTDIEVKLRDNPDVASVPESKLKAFETVEELLKLVKDQYISAKGVALASASIDKEDFKSTTELNLVAQAWLGLTLEEQKEQIELV
;
A
#
# COMPACT_ATOMS: atom_id res chain seq x y z
N MET A 1 -27.09 26.43 19.33
CA MET A 1 -26.35 25.73 18.29
C MET A 1 -24.87 25.96 18.53
N THR A 2 -24.20 25.02 19.10
CA THR A 2 -22.72 24.99 19.11
C THR A 2 -22.30 24.76 17.68
N VAL A 3 -21.69 25.75 17.06
CA VAL A 3 -20.97 25.57 15.80
C VAL A 3 -19.93 24.51 16.10
N ALA A 4 -20.04 23.34 15.48
CA ALA A 4 -18.99 22.36 15.52
C ALA A 4 -17.76 23.06 14.98
N GLU A 5 -16.78 23.31 15.85
CA GLU A 5 -15.52 23.93 15.43
C GLU A 5 -14.92 23.01 14.36
N ASP A 6 -14.61 23.59 13.23
CA ASP A 6 -14.00 22.94 12.06
C ASP A 6 -12.54 22.59 12.41
N LYS A 7 -12.35 21.77 13.45
CA LYS A 7 -11.05 21.44 14.02
C LYS A 7 -10.66 19.98 13.73
N PHE A 8 -9.38 19.81 13.44
CA PHE A 8 -8.74 18.51 13.41
C PHE A 8 -8.34 18.08 14.82
N SER A 9 -8.31 16.77 15.08
CA SER A 9 -7.79 16.24 16.35
C SER A 9 -6.31 16.59 16.54
N ALA A 10 -5.83 16.59 17.79
CA ALA A 10 -4.42 16.84 18.09
C ALA A 10 -3.53 15.74 17.48
N LYS A 11 -3.97 14.47 17.51
CA LYS A 11 -3.25 13.36 16.86
C LYS A 11 -3.14 13.56 15.33
N PHE A 12 -4.20 14.03 14.70
CA PHE A 12 -4.17 14.35 13.27
C PHE A 12 -3.11 15.40 12.97
N GLU A 13 -3.07 16.48 13.75
CA GLU A 13 -2.10 17.56 13.58
C GLU A 13 -0.66 17.11 13.85
N GLU A 14 -0.46 16.26 14.85
CA GLU A 14 0.85 15.65 15.15
C GLU A 14 1.38 14.82 13.97
N ILE A 15 0.52 13.98 13.39
CA ILE A 15 0.89 13.17 12.22
C ILE A 15 1.13 14.06 11.01
N ALA A 16 0.29 15.07 10.77
CA ALA A 16 0.47 16.02 9.69
C ALA A 16 1.82 16.77 9.75
N ALA A 17 2.30 17.04 10.96
CA ALA A 17 3.61 17.67 11.18
C ALA A 17 4.80 16.71 11.05
N ASN A 18 4.57 15.37 11.01
CA ASN A 18 5.63 14.38 11.07
C ASN A 18 5.36 13.21 10.09
N ILE A 19 5.31 13.50 8.82
CA ILE A 19 5.14 12.50 7.75
C ILE A 19 6.46 11.74 7.54
N LYS A 20 6.45 10.42 7.74
CA LYS A 20 7.63 9.54 7.67
C LYS A 20 7.62 8.59 6.46
N HIS A 21 6.44 8.17 6.01
CA HIS A 21 6.29 7.16 4.97
C HIS A 21 6.18 7.73 3.54
N ARG A 22 6.36 9.05 3.39
CA ARG A 22 6.30 9.66 2.06
C ARG A 22 7.49 9.22 1.21
N GLY A 23 7.22 8.66 0.05
CA GLY A 23 8.23 8.17 -0.89
C GLY A 23 7.71 7.08 -1.80
N ALA A 24 8.63 6.47 -2.54
CA ALA A 24 8.34 5.34 -3.44
C ALA A 24 9.34 4.22 -3.20
N TYR A 25 8.94 3.02 -3.60
CA TYR A 25 9.84 1.90 -3.90
C TYR A 25 9.75 1.60 -5.39
N TYR A 26 10.83 1.09 -5.94
CA TYR A 26 10.94 0.68 -7.33
C TYR A 26 11.13 -0.82 -7.43
N GLN A 27 10.99 -1.38 -8.64
CA GLN A 27 11.14 -2.82 -8.84
C GLN A 27 12.54 -3.32 -8.46
N GLU A 28 13.55 -2.50 -8.63
CA GLU A 28 14.92 -2.78 -8.23
C GLU A 28 15.04 -2.99 -6.73
N ASP A 29 14.38 -2.13 -5.92
CA ASP A 29 14.37 -2.25 -4.46
C ASP A 29 13.74 -3.58 -4.01
N ALA A 30 12.65 -3.97 -4.67
CA ALA A 30 11.97 -5.23 -4.39
C ALA A 30 12.83 -6.43 -4.79
N SER A 31 13.42 -6.39 -5.98
CA SER A 31 14.25 -7.47 -6.52
C SER A 31 15.50 -7.71 -5.69
N GLU A 32 16.18 -6.66 -5.24
CA GLU A 32 17.36 -6.75 -4.36
C GLU A 32 17.03 -7.45 -3.02
N LYS A 33 15.82 -7.27 -2.51
CA LYS A 33 15.35 -7.86 -1.25
C LYS A 33 14.62 -9.20 -1.42
N GLY A 34 14.39 -9.64 -2.65
CA GLY A 34 13.58 -10.82 -2.94
C GLY A 34 12.11 -10.67 -2.50
N MET A 35 11.59 -9.45 -2.57
CA MET A 35 10.23 -9.08 -2.17
C MET A 35 9.34 -8.75 -3.37
N ALA A 36 8.04 -8.71 -3.14
CA ALA A 36 7.08 -8.20 -4.12
C ALA A 36 6.88 -6.70 -3.94
N LEU A 37 6.85 -5.95 -5.04
CA LEU A 37 6.43 -4.55 -5.06
C LEU A 37 4.95 -4.47 -5.39
N ILE A 38 4.17 -3.92 -4.47
CA ILE A 38 2.76 -3.58 -4.67
C ILE A 38 2.71 -2.08 -4.97
N GLU A 39 2.35 -1.73 -6.20
CA GLU A 39 2.19 -0.35 -6.64
C GLU A 39 0.75 -0.14 -7.11
N VAL A 40 0.00 0.72 -6.42
CA VAL A 40 -1.38 1.04 -6.76
C VAL A 40 -1.61 2.55 -6.70
N LYS A 41 -2.59 3.00 -7.49
CA LYS A 41 -3.01 4.39 -7.52
C LYS A 41 -4.53 4.48 -7.52
N PHE A 42 -5.07 5.35 -6.68
CA PHE A 42 -6.46 5.75 -6.71
C PHE A 42 -6.57 7.26 -6.42
N LYS A 43 -7.22 7.99 -7.32
CA LYS A 43 -7.33 9.46 -7.27
C LYS A 43 -5.96 10.13 -7.12
N ASP A 44 -5.76 10.84 -6.02
CA ASP A 44 -4.57 11.62 -5.69
C ASP A 44 -3.54 10.86 -4.86
N THR A 45 -3.77 9.59 -4.56
CA THR A 45 -2.92 8.78 -3.70
C THR A 45 -2.32 7.59 -4.46
N LYS A 46 -1.01 7.40 -4.32
CA LYS A 46 -0.26 6.23 -4.77
C LYS A 46 0.37 5.53 -3.58
N LEU A 47 0.28 4.20 -3.56
CA LEU A 47 0.93 3.35 -2.57
C LEU A 47 2.07 2.56 -3.23
N TYR A 48 3.16 2.37 -2.48
CA TYR A 48 4.34 1.61 -2.86
C TYR A 48 4.74 0.75 -1.67
N TRP A 49 4.31 -0.51 -1.65
CA TRP A 49 4.54 -1.41 -0.53
C TRP A 49 5.44 -2.57 -0.95
N LEU A 50 6.37 -2.92 -0.08
CA LEU A 50 7.18 -4.15 -0.21
C LEU A 50 6.58 -5.24 0.66
N ALA A 51 6.34 -6.40 0.07
CA ALA A 51 5.80 -7.55 0.77
C ALA A 51 6.74 -8.76 0.68
N ASP A 52 6.95 -9.41 1.81
CA ASP A 52 7.60 -10.73 1.87
C ASP A 52 6.64 -11.77 1.30
N VAL A 53 7.06 -12.46 0.25
CA VAL A 53 6.23 -13.44 -0.45
C VAL A 53 6.13 -14.79 0.23
N LYS A 54 6.98 -15.08 1.22
CA LYS A 54 6.97 -16.33 1.98
C LYS A 54 5.91 -16.29 3.08
N GLU A 55 5.81 -15.13 3.75
CA GLU A 55 4.88 -14.92 4.85
C GLU A 55 3.64 -14.12 4.44
N ASP A 56 3.57 -13.67 3.17
CA ASP A 56 2.54 -12.75 2.66
C ASP A 56 2.37 -11.50 3.54
N ARG A 57 3.49 -10.96 4.04
CA ARG A 57 3.53 -9.90 5.04
C ARG A 57 4.12 -8.61 4.48
N ILE A 58 3.49 -7.49 4.80
CA ILE A 58 3.98 -6.17 4.40
C ILE A 58 5.21 -5.83 5.25
N PHE A 59 6.35 -5.72 4.58
CA PHE A 59 7.63 -5.41 5.18
C PHE A 59 7.81 -3.90 5.39
N SER A 60 7.49 -3.11 4.36
CA SER A 60 7.58 -1.66 4.43
C SER A 60 6.59 -1.01 3.48
N ALA A 61 6.04 0.13 3.89
CA ALA A 61 5.02 0.85 3.16
C ALA A 61 5.43 2.30 2.93
N ARG A 62 5.25 2.77 1.70
CA ARG A 62 5.43 4.18 1.32
C ARG A 62 4.26 4.66 0.48
N PHE A 63 4.11 5.97 0.40
CA PHE A 63 3.04 6.59 -0.38
C PHE A 63 3.41 7.97 -0.91
N PHE A 64 2.65 8.40 -1.92
CA PHE A 64 2.52 9.80 -2.31
C PHE A 64 1.04 10.17 -2.30
N ALA A 65 0.72 11.36 -1.79
CA ALA A 65 -0.61 11.95 -1.86
C ALA A 65 -0.51 13.42 -2.26
N TYR A 66 -1.40 13.83 -3.15
CA TYR A 66 -1.41 15.17 -3.75
C TYR A 66 -2.68 15.98 -3.41
N GLY A 67 -3.63 15.38 -2.69
CA GLY A 67 -4.93 15.96 -2.33
C GLY A 67 -4.95 16.87 -1.10
N GLY A 68 -3.78 17.26 -0.60
CA GLY A 68 -3.65 18.14 0.54
C GLY A 68 -3.47 17.41 1.87
N LYS A 69 -3.63 18.15 2.98
CA LYS A 69 -3.27 17.70 4.33
C LYS A 69 -3.98 16.40 4.76
N VAL A 70 -5.28 16.27 4.48
CA VAL A 70 -6.04 15.09 4.88
C VAL A 70 -5.53 13.84 4.14
N SER A 71 -5.32 13.91 2.84
CA SER A 71 -4.78 12.81 2.05
C SER A 71 -3.38 12.38 2.52
N LEU A 72 -2.54 13.34 2.92
CA LEU A 72 -1.22 13.05 3.48
C LEU A 72 -1.32 12.30 4.81
N VAL A 73 -2.19 12.75 5.73
CA VAL A 73 -2.37 12.10 7.04
C VAL A 73 -3.01 10.72 6.90
N VAL A 74 -3.98 10.57 6.01
CA VAL A 74 -4.59 9.26 5.71
C VAL A 74 -3.55 8.28 5.17
N GLY A 75 -2.74 8.69 4.20
CA GLY A 75 -1.67 7.87 3.64
C GLY A 75 -0.61 7.48 4.66
N GLU A 76 -0.16 8.43 5.49
CA GLU A 76 0.79 8.19 6.58
C GLU A 76 0.26 7.18 7.60
N THR A 77 -0.99 7.38 8.05
CA THR A 77 -1.62 6.51 9.03
C THR A 77 -1.81 5.10 8.47
N LEU A 78 -2.30 4.99 7.23
CA LEU A 78 -2.46 3.70 6.56
C LEU A 78 -1.12 2.96 6.47
N CYS A 79 -0.06 3.60 5.97
CA CYS A 79 1.26 2.99 5.88
C CYS A 79 1.79 2.53 7.24
N SER A 80 1.64 3.35 8.28
CA SER A 80 2.08 2.99 9.64
C SER A 80 1.30 1.81 10.23
N MET A 81 0.03 1.64 9.86
CA MET A 81 -0.81 0.55 10.37
C MET A 81 -0.57 -0.78 9.66
N VAL A 82 -0.21 -0.75 8.37
CA VAL A 82 -0.09 -1.98 7.58
C VAL A 82 1.28 -2.66 7.70
N GLU A 83 2.32 -1.93 8.06
CA GLU A 83 3.65 -2.52 8.26
C GLU A 83 3.62 -3.62 9.33
N GLY A 84 4.10 -4.80 8.98
CA GLY A 84 4.07 -5.98 9.83
C GLY A 84 2.79 -6.81 9.77
N LEU A 85 1.71 -6.33 9.15
CA LEU A 85 0.51 -7.12 8.89
C LEU A 85 0.69 -8.03 7.68
N THR A 86 -0.05 -9.13 7.62
CA THR A 86 -0.20 -9.85 6.37
C THR A 86 -0.98 -9.00 5.36
N VAL A 87 -0.83 -9.30 4.08
CA VAL A 87 -1.58 -8.58 3.02
C VAL A 87 -3.09 -8.72 3.23
N ASP A 88 -3.56 -9.90 3.66
CA ASP A 88 -4.99 -10.12 3.94
C ASP A 88 -5.48 -9.31 5.14
N GLU A 89 -4.70 -9.26 6.22
CA GLU A 89 -5.02 -8.41 7.39
C GLU A 89 -5.08 -6.93 7.00
N ALA A 90 -4.08 -6.46 6.24
CA ALA A 90 -4.05 -5.08 5.77
C ALA A 90 -5.25 -4.75 4.87
N CYS A 91 -5.60 -5.65 3.94
CA CYS A 91 -6.74 -5.49 3.04
C CYS A 91 -8.11 -5.60 3.74
N SER A 92 -8.14 -6.07 4.98
CA SER A 92 -9.35 -6.14 5.82
C SER A 92 -9.60 -4.85 6.61
N LEU A 93 -8.66 -3.91 6.61
CA LEU A 93 -8.84 -2.61 7.27
C LEU A 93 -9.95 -1.81 6.59
N LEU A 94 -10.72 -1.11 7.42
CA LEU A 94 -11.78 -0.22 6.97
C LEU A 94 -11.34 1.25 7.08
N LYS A 95 -11.99 2.12 6.32
CA LYS A 95 -11.78 3.57 6.45
C LYS A 95 -11.98 4.09 7.88
N THR A 96 -12.91 3.46 8.62
CA THR A 96 -13.18 3.77 10.02
C THR A 96 -12.02 3.42 10.94
N ASP A 97 -11.24 2.37 10.66
CA ASP A 97 -10.08 2.00 11.47
C ASP A 97 -9.01 3.09 11.40
N ILE A 98 -8.80 3.65 10.20
CA ILE A 98 -7.86 4.75 9.99
C ILE A 98 -8.35 6.01 10.71
N GLU A 99 -9.63 6.34 10.58
CA GLU A 99 -10.22 7.53 11.18
C GLU A 99 -10.20 7.45 12.72
N VAL A 100 -10.57 6.30 13.29
CA VAL A 100 -10.57 6.08 14.75
C VAL A 100 -9.15 6.18 15.33
N LYS A 101 -8.13 5.72 14.59
CA LYS A 101 -6.72 5.83 14.99
C LYS A 101 -6.28 7.28 15.19
N LEU A 102 -6.91 8.21 14.46
CA LEU A 102 -6.61 9.64 14.49
C LEU A 102 -7.39 10.41 15.55
N ARG A 103 -8.38 9.81 16.21
CA ARG A 103 -9.20 10.48 17.22
C ARG A 103 -8.42 10.71 18.53
N ASP A 104 -8.64 11.87 19.14
CA ASP A 104 -8.22 12.13 20.51
C ASP A 104 -9.22 11.54 21.51
N ASN A 105 -10.51 11.64 21.17
CA ASN A 105 -11.63 11.10 21.94
C ASN A 105 -12.43 10.15 21.03
N PRO A 106 -12.78 8.93 21.48
CA PRO A 106 -13.54 7.96 20.70
C PRO A 106 -14.87 8.49 20.13
N ASP A 107 -15.50 9.42 20.85
CA ASP A 107 -16.82 9.95 20.49
C ASP A 107 -16.76 11.17 19.54
N VAL A 108 -15.56 11.65 19.22
CA VAL A 108 -15.35 12.84 18.39
C VAL A 108 -14.55 12.51 17.16
N ALA A 109 -15.09 12.83 15.98
CA ALA A 109 -14.38 12.60 14.72
C ALA A 109 -13.04 13.35 14.69
N SER A 110 -12.03 12.72 14.06
CA SER A 110 -10.67 13.26 13.97
C SER A 110 -10.54 14.45 13.01
N VAL A 111 -11.50 14.57 12.10
CA VAL A 111 -11.55 15.62 11.07
C VAL A 111 -12.96 16.22 11.00
N PRO A 112 -13.10 17.45 10.44
CA PRO A 112 -14.40 18.01 10.13
C PRO A 112 -15.25 17.08 9.25
N GLU A 113 -16.57 17.10 9.42
CA GLU A 113 -17.50 16.24 8.67
C GLU A 113 -17.32 16.36 7.15
N SER A 114 -17.08 17.58 6.67
CA SER A 114 -16.81 17.87 5.24
C SER A 114 -15.58 17.15 4.69
N LYS A 115 -14.69 16.66 5.54
CA LYS A 115 -13.43 15.98 5.18
C LYS A 115 -13.49 14.46 5.33
N LEU A 116 -14.53 13.91 5.93
CA LEU A 116 -14.66 12.45 6.15
C LEU A 116 -14.64 11.64 4.85
N LYS A 117 -15.11 12.19 3.74
CA LYS A 117 -15.06 11.54 2.42
C LYS A 117 -13.63 11.19 1.96
N ALA A 118 -12.61 11.85 2.45
CA ALA A 118 -11.23 11.55 2.08
C ALA A 118 -10.81 10.15 2.52
N PHE A 119 -11.42 9.59 3.56
CA PHE A 119 -11.15 8.24 4.05
C PHE A 119 -11.73 7.13 3.16
N GLU A 120 -12.68 7.43 2.29
CA GLU A 120 -13.25 6.45 1.35
C GLU A 120 -12.21 5.91 0.36
N THR A 121 -11.15 6.68 0.10
CA THR A 121 -10.05 6.25 -0.77
C THR A 121 -9.30 5.04 -0.21
N VAL A 122 -9.30 4.82 1.11
CA VAL A 122 -8.61 3.70 1.77
C VAL A 122 -9.15 2.36 1.25
N GLU A 123 -10.46 2.17 1.27
CA GLU A 123 -11.08 0.90 0.87
C GLU A 123 -10.85 0.60 -0.60
N GLU A 124 -10.89 1.61 -1.46
CA GLU A 124 -10.61 1.46 -2.89
C GLU A 124 -9.12 1.13 -3.14
N LEU A 125 -8.20 1.78 -2.44
CA LEU A 125 -6.77 1.47 -2.50
C LEU A 125 -6.49 0.03 -2.04
N LEU A 126 -7.12 -0.42 -0.95
CA LEU A 126 -6.91 -1.76 -0.42
C LEU A 126 -7.46 -2.86 -1.34
N LYS A 127 -8.56 -2.62 -2.05
CA LYS A 127 -9.02 -3.52 -3.13
C LYS A 127 -7.95 -3.66 -4.23
N LEU A 128 -7.40 -2.54 -4.68
CA LEU A 128 -6.33 -2.54 -5.68
C LEU A 128 -5.07 -3.24 -5.17
N VAL A 129 -4.71 -3.05 -3.90
CA VAL A 129 -3.58 -3.75 -3.26
C VAL A 129 -3.78 -5.26 -3.32
N LYS A 130 -4.97 -5.74 -2.99
CA LYS A 130 -5.28 -7.18 -3.01
C LYS A 130 -5.10 -7.77 -4.41
N ASP A 131 -5.64 -7.11 -5.42
CA ASP A 131 -5.55 -7.56 -6.82
C ASP A 131 -4.10 -7.47 -7.33
N GLN A 132 -3.42 -6.36 -7.06
CA GLN A 132 -2.05 -6.14 -7.49
C GLN A 132 -1.03 -7.08 -6.81
N TYR A 133 -1.28 -7.49 -5.58
CA TYR A 133 -0.38 -8.39 -4.85
C TYR A 133 -0.23 -9.74 -5.53
N ILE A 134 -1.27 -10.28 -6.12
CA ILE A 134 -1.22 -11.55 -6.84
C ILE A 134 -0.19 -11.45 -7.98
N SER A 135 -0.24 -10.39 -8.78
CA SER A 135 0.72 -10.14 -9.86
C SER A 135 2.13 -9.90 -9.33
N ALA A 136 2.26 -9.08 -8.28
CA ALA A 136 3.55 -8.75 -7.69
C ALA A 136 4.25 -9.97 -7.07
N LYS A 137 3.49 -10.84 -6.41
CA LYS A 137 4.00 -12.11 -5.87
C LYS A 137 4.50 -13.01 -6.96
N GLY A 138 3.76 -13.13 -8.07
CA GLY A 138 4.18 -13.92 -9.22
C GLY A 138 5.47 -13.41 -9.85
N VAL A 139 5.63 -12.11 -10.01
CA VAL A 139 6.88 -11.49 -10.49
C VAL A 139 8.05 -11.82 -9.56
N ALA A 140 7.87 -11.69 -8.24
CA ALA A 140 8.90 -11.98 -7.26
C ALA A 140 9.31 -13.46 -7.26
N LEU A 141 8.35 -14.38 -7.34
CA LEU A 141 8.61 -15.82 -7.40
C LEU A 141 9.28 -16.24 -8.70
N ALA A 142 8.85 -15.71 -9.85
CA ALA A 142 9.48 -15.95 -11.14
C ALA A 142 10.93 -15.47 -11.16
N SER A 143 11.21 -14.30 -10.59
CA SER A 143 12.56 -13.74 -10.47
C SER A 143 13.45 -14.58 -9.56
N ALA A 144 12.92 -15.16 -8.49
CA ALA A 144 13.65 -16.00 -7.54
C ALA A 144 13.97 -17.39 -8.09
N SER A 145 13.15 -17.92 -9.01
CA SER A 145 13.34 -19.26 -9.64
C SER A 145 14.42 -19.24 -10.73
N ILE A 146 14.88 -18.07 -11.12
CA ILE A 146 15.92 -17.93 -12.13
C ILE A 146 17.25 -17.83 -11.40
N ASP A 147 18.14 -18.81 -11.61
CA ASP A 147 19.49 -18.81 -11.06
C ASP A 147 20.19 -17.51 -11.47
N LYS A 148 20.70 -16.77 -10.48
CA LYS A 148 21.37 -15.48 -10.72
C LYS A 148 22.59 -15.59 -11.64
N GLU A 149 23.14 -16.79 -11.80
CA GLU A 149 24.25 -17.09 -12.72
C GLU A 149 23.85 -17.08 -14.21
N ASP A 150 22.56 -17.32 -14.51
CA ASP A 150 22.03 -17.34 -15.88
C ASP A 150 21.58 -15.95 -16.38
N PHE A 151 21.45 -14.96 -15.50
CA PHE A 151 21.03 -13.60 -15.87
C PHE A 151 22.21 -12.70 -16.21
N LYS A 152 22.41 -12.49 -17.50
CA LYS A 152 23.46 -11.60 -18.01
C LYS A 152 23.08 -10.11 -18.04
N SER A 153 21.84 -9.71 -17.78
CA SER A 153 21.43 -8.29 -17.75
C SER A 153 20.10 -8.00 -17.07
N THR A 154 19.96 -6.82 -16.50
CA THR A 154 18.71 -6.24 -15.94
C THR A 154 17.57 -6.25 -16.97
N THR A 155 17.88 -6.24 -18.27
CA THR A 155 16.91 -6.28 -19.37
C THR A 155 16.11 -7.59 -19.39
N GLU A 156 16.72 -8.72 -19.04
CA GLU A 156 16.06 -10.03 -19.04
C GLU A 156 15.07 -10.16 -17.88
N LEU A 157 15.40 -9.63 -16.70
CA LEU A 157 14.46 -9.54 -15.56
C LEU A 157 13.24 -8.71 -15.90
N ASN A 158 13.43 -7.59 -16.59
CA ASN A 158 12.32 -6.74 -17.03
C ASN A 158 11.42 -7.45 -18.05
N LEU A 159 11.99 -8.27 -18.94
CA LEU A 159 11.21 -9.05 -19.90
C LEU A 159 10.36 -10.13 -19.21
N VAL A 160 10.90 -10.82 -18.21
CA VAL A 160 10.15 -11.79 -17.41
C VAL A 160 9.01 -11.12 -16.65
N ALA A 161 9.28 -9.98 -16.03
CA ALA A 161 8.26 -9.20 -15.32
C ALA A 161 7.16 -8.71 -16.28
N GLN A 162 7.51 -8.22 -17.46
CA GLN A 162 6.55 -7.79 -18.48
C GLN A 162 5.71 -8.96 -19.02
N ALA A 163 6.32 -10.11 -19.25
CA ALA A 163 5.61 -11.31 -19.68
C ALA A 163 4.59 -11.75 -18.62
N TRP A 164 4.97 -11.72 -17.33
CA TRP A 164 4.07 -12.03 -16.22
C TRP A 164 2.90 -11.03 -16.14
N LEU A 165 3.16 -9.74 -16.26
CA LEU A 165 2.14 -8.69 -16.24
C LEU A 165 1.20 -8.73 -17.45
N GLY A 166 1.59 -9.40 -18.54
CA GLY A 166 0.74 -9.65 -19.69
C GLY A 166 -0.30 -10.77 -19.48
N LEU A 167 -0.19 -11.56 -18.41
CA LEU A 167 -1.16 -12.60 -18.08
C LEU A 167 -2.41 -12.02 -17.43
N THR A 168 -3.53 -12.70 -17.60
CA THR A 168 -4.76 -12.39 -16.86
C THR A 168 -4.61 -12.77 -15.38
N LEU A 169 -5.48 -12.23 -14.53
CA LEU A 169 -5.45 -12.48 -13.08
C LEU A 169 -5.62 -14.00 -12.76
N GLU A 170 -6.44 -14.71 -13.54
CA GLU A 170 -6.64 -16.15 -13.38
C GLU A 170 -5.39 -16.94 -13.78
N GLU A 171 -4.76 -16.61 -14.89
CA GLU A 171 -3.52 -17.23 -15.34
C GLU A 171 -2.37 -17.02 -14.34
N GLN A 172 -2.30 -15.83 -13.72
CA GLN A 172 -1.32 -15.52 -12.69
C GLN A 172 -1.53 -16.37 -11.42
N LYS A 173 -2.78 -16.59 -11.01
CA LYS A 173 -3.12 -17.47 -9.87
C LYS A 173 -2.71 -18.90 -10.13
N GLU A 174 -3.04 -19.46 -11.31
CA GLU A 174 -2.67 -20.81 -11.70
C GLU A 174 -1.14 -21.01 -11.68
N GLN A 175 -0.37 -20.03 -12.15
CA GLN A 175 1.09 -20.08 -12.14
C GLN A 175 1.67 -20.08 -10.72
N ILE A 176 1.07 -19.35 -9.80
CA ILE A 176 1.49 -19.29 -8.39
C ILE A 176 1.23 -20.64 -7.68
N GLU A 177 0.14 -21.32 -7.98
CA GLU A 177 -0.20 -22.63 -7.40
C GLU A 177 0.71 -23.76 -7.87
N LEU A 178 1.40 -23.58 -9.00
CA LEU A 178 2.32 -24.56 -9.57
C LEU A 178 3.77 -24.44 -9.05
N VAL A 179 4.09 -23.39 -8.29
CA VAL A 179 5.42 -23.09 -7.73
C VAL A 179 5.47 -23.45 -6.25
#